data_14986aba78aea8665cf99ff9c05f539c
#
_entry.id   14986aba78aea8665cf99ff9c05f539c
#
_cell.length_a   1.000
_cell.length_b   1.000
_cell.length_c   1.000
_cell.angle_alpha   90.00
_cell.angle_beta   90.00
_cell.angle_gamma   90.00
#
_symmetry.space_group_name_H-M   'P 1'
#
loop_
_entity.id
_entity.type
_entity.pdbx_description
1 polymer ?
#
loop_
_entity_poly.entity_id
_entity_poly.type
_entity_poly.pdbx_seq_one_letter_code
_entity_poly.pdbx_strand_id
1 'polypeptide(L)'
;MLAGLAGALAAAAPAFAQERAGEPAADGNIVVTGRPEAPPTAREITRQARSITAQSGLRESPLPRFEDRLCPGIIGMKADYASLMIDRIRANAERLDMWLTEDDGRCTPNFIVAFVRDGQAELAALEDEKGYLFRSLPLHERRELLAEDGPVRVWTTTQTKTRDGIPVQRGQGGNPPTASMWMAHSKIYVGTREDIVSVVVLFDMADAQGKTLLQLADYATMRGLARTRPTEDGQALDSILALFDADGSPPLQMTDFDRAYLAAVYDDIPNIPGITKVQGVNRQLRLQAQAEAGAPATRE
;
A
#
# COMPACT_ATOMS: atom_id res chain seq x y z
N MET A 1 3.97 65.39 -81.23
CA MET A 1 3.23 64.68 -82.28
C MET A 1 2.43 63.53 -81.60
N LEU A 2 1.15 63.66 -81.71
CA LEU A 2 0.07 62.65 -81.73
C LEU A 2 0.23 61.43 -80.84
N ALA A 3 -0.54 61.26 -79.74
CA ALA A 3 -1.96 60.97 -79.66
C ALA A 3 -2.24 59.47 -79.76
N GLY A 4 -2.96 58.93 -78.78
CA GLY A 4 -3.53 57.60 -78.77
C GLY A 4 -4.17 57.25 -77.45
N LEU A 5 -5.39 57.80 -77.23
CA LEU A 5 -6.32 57.31 -76.16
C LEU A 5 -6.91 55.96 -76.58
N ALA A 6 -6.88 55.00 -75.75
CA ALA A 6 -7.76 53.85 -75.82
C ALA A 6 -8.37 53.59 -74.41
N GLY A 7 -9.68 53.83 -74.34
CA GLY A 7 -10.50 53.59 -73.16
C GLY A 7 -10.80 52.14 -73.04
N ALA A 8 -10.74 51.62 -71.81
CA ALA A 8 -11.24 50.29 -71.45
C ALA A 8 -12.43 50.44 -70.49
N LEU A 9 -13.63 50.03 -70.93
CA LEU A 9 -14.81 49.89 -70.14
C LEU A 9 -14.60 48.77 -69.14
N ALA A 10 -14.72 49.09 -67.87
CA ALA A 10 -14.81 48.09 -66.80
C ALA A 10 -16.28 47.69 -66.55
N ALA A 11 -16.59 46.49 -66.90
CA ALA A 11 -17.89 45.89 -66.53
C ALA A 11 -17.86 45.46 -65.04
N ALA A 12 -18.75 46.06 -64.26
CA ALA A 12 -18.98 45.64 -62.87
C ALA A 12 -19.82 44.35 -62.85
N ALA A 13 -19.28 43.27 -62.32
CA ALA A 13 -20.02 42.09 -61.98
C ALA A 13 -20.59 42.17 -60.55
N PRO A 14 -21.83 41.73 -60.32
CA PRO A 14 -22.39 41.71 -58.95
C PRO A 14 -21.71 40.67 -58.10
N ALA A 15 -21.24 41.09 -56.91
CA ALA A 15 -20.75 40.20 -55.86
C ALA A 15 -21.95 39.47 -55.23
N PHE A 16 -22.05 38.18 -55.49
CA PHE A 16 -22.90 37.32 -54.70
C PHE A 16 -22.24 37.11 -53.34
N ALA A 17 -22.91 37.57 -52.29
CA ALA A 17 -22.54 37.25 -50.92
C ALA A 17 -22.74 35.76 -50.72
N GLN A 18 -21.65 35.02 -50.61
CA GLN A 18 -21.65 33.64 -50.21
C GLN A 18 -21.81 33.58 -48.67
N GLU A 19 -23.05 33.22 -48.27
CA GLU A 19 -23.35 32.91 -46.89
C GLU A 19 -22.42 31.75 -46.47
N ARG A 20 -21.50 32.04 -45.57
CA ARG A 20 -20.71 31.00 -44.91
C ARG A 20 -21.65 30.18 -44.05
N ALA A 21 -21.92 28.95 -44.50
CA ALA A 21 -22.51 27.92 -43.64
C ALA A 21 -21.67 27.84 -42.37
N GLY A 22 -22.34 28.07 -41.22
CA GLY A 22 -21.67 27.96 -39.93
C GLY A 22 -21.02 26.59 -39.77
N GLU A 23 -19.74 26.60 -39.39
CA GLU A 23 -19.08 25.41 -38.91
C GLU A 23 -19.91 24.81 -37.77
N PRO A 24 -20.21 23.51 -37.82
CA PRO A 24 -20.84 22.86 -36.68
C PRO A 24 -19.92 23.04 -35.47
N ALA A 25 -20.50 23.55 -34.37
CA ALA A 25 -19.83 23.60 -33.07
C ALA A 25 -19.20 22.22 -32.82
N ALA A 26 -17.89 22.18 -32.64
CA ALA A 26 -17.19 20.98 -32.26
C ALA A 26 -17.80 20.53 -30.92
N ASP A 27 -18.60 19.47 -30.95
CA ASP A 27 -18.98 18.75 -29.75
C ASP A 27 -17.69 18.43 -28.99
N GLY A 28 -17.63 18.92 -27.75
CA GLY A 28 -16.45 18.79 -26.89
C GLY A 28 -16.18 17.35 -26.43
N ASN A 29 -16.29 16.40 -27.33
CA ASN A 29 -15.82 15.03 -27.11
C ASN A 29 -14.28 15.06 -27.16
N ILE A 30 -13.67 15.05 -25.99
CA ILE A 30 -12.24 14.77 -25.85
C ILE A 30 -12.05 13.32 -26.30
N VAL A 31 -11.68 13.13 -27.57
CA VAL A 31 -11.23 11.83 -28.07
C VAL A 31 -9.86 11.57 -27.49
N VAL A 32 -9.80 10.82 -26.38
CA VAL A 32 -8.52 10.31 -25.83
C VAL A 32 -8.01 9.27 -26.82
N THR A 33 -7.14 9.65 -27.74
CA THR A 33 -6.44 8.76 -28.66
C THR A 33 -5.19 8.15 -28.00
N GLY A 34 -5.21 7.91 -26.71
CA GLY A 34 -4.19 7.14 -26.01
C GLY A 34 -4.32 5.67 -26.38
N ARG A 35 -3.21 5.06 -26.83
CA ARG A 35 -3.14 3.61 -26.96
C ARG A 35 -3.35 3.04 -25.56
N PRO A 36 -4.29 2.13 -25.30
CA PRO A 36 -4.44 1.52 -23.98
C PRO A 36 -3.08 0.96 -23.57
N GLU A 37 -2.55 1.40 -22.46
CA GLU A 37 -1.34 0.81 -21.91
C GLU A 37 -1.59 -0.68 -21.71
N ALA A 38 -0.70 -1.53 -22.22
CA ALA A 38 -0.88 -2.96 -22.10
C ALA A 38 -0.93 -3.34 -20.62
N PRO A 39 -1.85 -4.20 -20.20
CA PRO A 39 -1.92 -4.58 -18.79
C PRO A 39 -0.59 -5.17 -18.32
N PRO A 40 -0.17 -4.87 -17.08
CA PRO A 40 1.12 -5.31 -16.56
C PRO A 40 1.24 -6.83 -16.56
N THR A 41 2.42 -7.30 -16.91
CA THR A 41 2.71 -8.74 -16.96
C THR A 41 2.83 -9.34 -15.57
N ALA A 42 2.64 -10.64 -15.43
CA ALA A 42 2.82 -11.35 -14.17
C ALA A 42 4.25 -11.18 -13.58
N ARG A 43 5.26 -10.92 -14.44
CA ARG A 43 6.64 -10.65 -14.00
C ARG A 43 6.77 -9.25 -13.39
N GLU A 44 6.15 -8.27 -13.97
CA GLU A 44 6.12 -6.89 -13.46
C GLU A 44 5.39 -6.82 -12.14
N ILE A 45 4.21 -7.42 -12.04
CA ILE A 45 3.45 -7.53 -10.79
C ILE A 45 4.28 -8.20 -9.68
N THR A 46 4.93 -9.33 -9.99
CA THR A 46 5.77 -10.03 -9.00
C THR A 46 7.00 -9.20 -8.61
N ARG A 47 7.58 -8.44 -9.54
CA ARG A 47 8.71 -7.52 -9.26
C ARG A 47 8.27 -6.43 -8.32
N GLN A 48 7.15 -5.77 -8.58
CA GLN A 48 6.58 -4.74 -7.73
C GLN A 48 6.23 -5.29 -6.34
N ALA A 49 5.57 -6.43 -6.26
CA ALA A 49 5.29 -7.08 -4.98
C ALA A 49 6.55 -7.38 -4.16
N ARG A 50 7.66 -7.72 -4.82
CA ARG A 50 8.97 -7.90 -4.15
C ARG A 50 9.58 -6.59 -3.69
N SER A 51 9.52 -5.54 -4.50
CA SER A 51 10.13 -4.24 -4.14
C SER A 51 9.48 -3.62 -2.92
N ILE A 52 8.17 -3.76 -2.76
CA ILE A 52 7.45 -3.26 -1.57
C ILE A 52 7.57 -4.17 -0.34
N THR A 53 8.07 -5.40 -0.48
CA THR A 53 8.23 -6.32 0.66
C THR A 53 9.50 -5.96 1.45
N ALA A 54 9.37 -5.60 2.74
CA ALA A 54 10.50 -5.23 3.57
C ALA A 54 11.31 -6.43 4.08
N GLN A 55 10.80 -7.66 3.94
CA GLN A 55 11.44 -8.88 4.40
C GLN A 55 12.58 -9.32 3.46
N SER A 56 13.76 -9.57 4.00
CA SER A 56 14.84 -10.28 3.32
C SER A 56 14.67 -11.80 3.44
N GLY A 57 15.37 -12.59 2.60
CA GLY A 57 15.34 -14.05 2.71
C GLY A 57 13.99 -14.69 2.37
N LEU A 58 13.27 -14.16 1.40
CA LEU A 58 11.90 -14.60 1.03
C LEU A 58 11.79 -16.10 0.68
N ARG A 59 12.90 -16.78 0.36
CA ARG A 59 12.89 -18.21 0.05
C ARG A 59 12.96 -19.07 1.29
N GLU A 60 13.61 -18.57 2.32
CA GLU A 60 13.93 -19.28 3.55
C GLU A 60 13.01 -18.93 4.71
N SER A 61 12.36 -17.75 4.62
CA SER A 61 11.53 -17.20 5.69
C SER A 61 10.10 -16.95 5.24
N PRO A 62 9.11 -17.16 6.11
CA PRO A 62 7.73 -16.74 5.87
C PRO A 62 7.61 -15.21 5.98
N LEU A 63 6.55 -14.64 5.41
CA LEU A 63 6.22 -13.24 5.65
C LEU A 63 5.58 -13.07 7.03
N PRO A 64 5.98 -12.05 7.80
CA PRO A 64 5.32 -11.71 9.05
C PRO A 64 3.88 -11.27 8.81
N ARG A 65 2.96 -11.73 9.66
CA ARG A 65 1.56 -11.35 9.64
C ARG A 65 0.93 -11.45 11.03
N PHE A 66 -0.21 -10.80 11.24
CA PHE A 66 -0.98 -10.97 12.47
C PHE A 66 -1.66 -12.34 12.46
N GLU A 67 -1.50 -13.08 13.56
CA GLU A 67 -2.19 -14.32 13.84
C GLU A 67 -3.10 -14.19 15.09
N ASP A 68 -2.82 -13.19 15.93
CA ASP A 68 -3.62 -12.83 17.09
C ASP A 68 -4.67 -11.76 16.71
N ARG A 69 -5.64 -11.53 17.61
CA ARG A 69 -6.71 -10.53 17.39
C ARG A 69 -6.13 -9.14 17.22
N LEU A 70 -6.55 -8.46 16.17
CA LEU A 70 -6.14 -7.08 15.87
C LEU A 70 -6.93 -6.09 16.73
N CYS A 71 -6.22 -5.18 17.38
CA CYS A 71 -6.76 -4.04 18.11
C CYS A 71 -6.10 -2.76 17.60
N PRO A 72 -6.70 -2.02 16.64
CA PRO A 72 -6.17 -0.75 16.20
C PRO A 72 -6.38 0.36 17.22
N GLY A 73 -5.40 1.24 17.35
CA GLY A 73 -5.45 2.44 18.19
C GLY A 73 -4.79 3.62 17.52
N ILE A 74 -5.35 4.82 17.68
CA ILE A 74 -4.85 6.06 17.08
C ILE A 74 -4.45 7.03 18.17
N ILE A 75 -3.29 7.65 18.04
CA ILE A 75 -2.72 8.64 18.99
C ILE A 75 -2.46 9.96 18.25
N GLY A 76 -2.61 11.10 18.94
CA GLY A 76 -2.29 12.43 18.39
C GLY A 76 -3.39 13.05 17.54
N MET A 77 -4.60 12.49 17.56
CA MET A 77 -5.76 12.94 16.77
C MET A 77 -7.00 13.10 17.66
N LYS A 78 -7.96 13.94 17.22
CA LYS A 78 -9.27 14.04 17.88
C LYS A 78 -10.03 12.73 17.75
N ALA A 79 -10.80 12.36 18.76
CA ALA A 79 -11.50 11.08 18.87
C ALA A 79 -12.36 10.76 17.63
N ASP A 80 -13.13 11.74 17.11
CA ASP A 80 -14.00 11.54 15.95
C ASP A 80 -13.22 11.15 14.69
N TYR A 81 -12.05 11.72 14.47
CA TYR A 81 -11.18 11.37 13.35
C TYR A 81 -10.44 10.06 13.58
N ALA A 82 -10.06 9.80 14.82
CA ALA A 82 -9.43 8.56 15.22
C ALA A 82 -10.37 7.36 14.99
N SER A 83 -11.65 7.48 15.36
CA SER A 83 -12.64 6.42 15.14
C SER A 83 -12.82 6.09 13.66
N LEU A 84 -12.92 7.11 12.78
CA LEU A 84 -13.03 6.90 11.33
C LEU A 84 -11.83 6.11 10.75
N MET A 85 -10.62 6.39 11.23
CA MET A 85 -9.44 5.65 10.81
C MET A 85 -9.44 4.22 11.38
N ILE A 86 -9.82 4.04 12.64
CA ILE A 86 -9.96 2.72 13.28
C ILE A 86 -10.95 1.87 12.49
N ASP A 87 -12.13 2.42 12.19
CA ASP A 87 -13.17 1.73 11.41
C ASP A 87 -12.65 1.30 10.03
N ARG A 88 -11.88 2.16 9.37
CA ARG A 88 -11.27 1.82 8.08
C ARG A 88 -10.25 0.69 8.19
N ILE A 89 -9.37 0.73 9.19
CA ILE A 89 -8.37 -0.32 9.43
C ILE A 89 -9.07 -1.65 9.77
N ARG A 90 -10.11 -1.60 10.59
CA ARG A 90 -10.94 -2.78 10.92
C ARG A 90 -11.60 -3.36 9.67
N ALA A 91 -12.25 -2.51 8.85
CA ALA A 91 -12.87 -2.94 7.60
C ALA A 91 -11.88 -3.56 6.61
N ASN A 92 -10.64 -3.06 6.55
CA ASN A 92 -9.59 -3.66 5.75
C ASN A 92 -9.16 -5.03 6.29
N ALA A 93 -9.05 -5.18 7.60
CA ALA A 93 -8.71 -6.45 8.25
C ALA A 93 -9.83 -7.50 8.11
N GLU A 94 -11.10 -7.07 8.18
CA GLU A 94 -12.26 -7.95 7.97
C GLU A 94 -12.27 -8.55 6.56
N ARG A 95 -11.89 -7.77 5.53
CA ARG A 95 -11.76 -8.28 4.16
C ARG A 95 -10.68 -9.35 3.99
N LEU A 96 -9.77 -9.46 4.95
CA LEU A 96 -8.71 -10.45 5.00
C LEU A 96 -9.05 -11.63 5.92
N ASP A 97 -10.29 -11.72 6.39
CA ASP A 97 -10.76 -12.72 7.36
C ASP A 97 -9.92 -12.74 8.66
N MET A 98 -9.35 -11.59 9.04
CA MET A 98 -8.54 -11.47 10.25
C MET A 98 -9.43 -11.45 11.51
N TRP A 99 -8.88 -12.00 12.57
CA TRP A 99 -9.55 -11.92 13.88
C TRP A 99 -9.41 -10.50 14.45
N LEU A 100 -10.54 -9.91 14.82
CA LEU A 100 -10.61 -8.61 15.46
C LEU A 100 -11.02 -8.75 16.93
N THR A 101 -10.58 -7.78 17.74
CA THR A 101 -11.12 -7.60 19.09
C THR A 101 -12.53 -6.99 19.00
N GLU A 102 -13.31 -7.10 20.06
CA GLU A 102 -14.57 -6.37 20.17
C GLU A 102 -14.33 -4.86 20.11
N ASP A 103 -15.27 -4.13 19.50
CA ASP A 103 -15.17 -2.68 19.34
C ASP A 103 -15.81 -1.96 20.55
N ASP A 104 -15.30 -2.26 21.74
CA ASP A 104 -15.76 -1.71 23.03
C ASP A 104 -14.77 -0.72 23.67
N GLY A 105 -13.68 -0.43 22.96
CA GLY A 105 -12.61 0.46 23.41
C GLY A 105 -11.78 -0.08 24.59
N ARG A 106 -11.91 -1.38 24.93
CA ARG A 106 -11.22 -1.99 26.09
C ARG A 106 -9.99 -2.80 25.72
N CYS A 107 -9.79 -3.09 24.44
CA CYS A 107 -8.63 -3.85 24.04
C CYS A 107 -7.32 -3.04 24.16
N THR A 108 -6.21 -3.73 24.42
CA THR A 108 -4.88 -3.11 24.37
C THR A 108 -4.44 -3.03 22.91
N PRO A 109 -4.20 -1.81 22.37
CA PRO A 109 -3.80 -1.67 20.97
C PRO A 109 -2.50 -2.41 20.64
N ASN A 110 -2.53 -3.20 19.58
CA ASN A 110 -1.36 -3.85 18.98
C ASN A 110 -1.07 -3.38 17.56
N PHE A 111 -1.97 -2.56 16.99
CA PHE A 111 -1.77 -1.82 15.75
C PHE A 111 -1.94 -0.34 16.06
N ILE A 112 -0.83 0.37 16.24
CA ILE A 112 -0.83 1.75 16.72
C ILE A 112 -0.47 2.68 15.56
N VAL A 113 -1.33 3.67 15.31
CA VAL A 113 -1.02 4.79 14.41
C VAL A 113 -0.87 6.04 15.26
N ALA A 114 0.26 6.72 15.14
CA ALA A 114 0.54 7.92 15.90
C ALA A 114 0.83 9.10 14.97
N PHE A 115 0.30 10.27 15.30
CA PHE A 115 0.54 11.53 14.60
C PHE A 115 1.32 12.45 15.52
N VAL A 116 2.53 12.82 15.11
CA VAL A 116 3.46 13.64 15.89
C VAL A 116 3.93 14.85 15.07
N ARG A 117 4.48 15.86 15.73
CA ARG A 117 4.97 17.06 15.04
C ARG A 117 6.30 16.83 14.33
N ASP A 118 7.16 16.02 14.94
CA ASP A 118 8.49 15.68 14.45
C ASP A 118 8.75 14.22 14.83
N GLY A 119 8.63 13.34 13.86
CA GLY A 119 8.75 11.89 14.07
C GLY A 119 10.16 11.46 14.40
N GLN A 120 11.19 12.18 13.93
CA GLN A 120 12.57 11.87 14.23
C GLN A 120 12.90 12.22 15.70
N ALA A 121 12.48 13.41 16.16
CA ALA A 121 12.65 13.82 17.54
C ALA A 121 11.86 12.92 18.50
N GLU A 122 10.61 12.56 18.15
CA GLU A 122 9.78 11.64 18.95
C GLU A 122 10.42 10.27 19.07
N LEU A 123 10.93 9.74 17.95
CA LEU A 123 11.58 8.44 17.93
C LEU A 123 12.86 8.41 18.77
N ALA A 124 13.66 9.47 18.70
CA ALA A 124 14.86 9.62 19.53
C ALA A 124 14.51 9.70 21.03
N ALA A 125 13.45 10.44 21.38
CA ALA A 125 12.96 10.51 22.76
C ALA A 125 12.43 9.14 23.25
N LEU A 126 11.70 8.43 22.42
CA LEU A 126 11.23 7.07 22.73
C LEU A 126 12.38 6.08 22.90
N GLU A 127 13.47 6.23 22.13
CA GLU A 127 14.66 5.39 22.29
C GLU A 127 15.34 5.65 23.65
N ASP A 128 15.49 6.90 24.03
CA ASP A 128 16.14 7.29 25.30
C ASP A 128 15.29 6.88 26.51
N GLU A 129 14.00 7.20 26.49
CA GLU A 129 13.12 6.97 27.63
C GLU A 129 12.59 5.53 27.73
N LYS A 130 12.31 4.90 26.59
CA LYS A 130 11.60 3.62 26.45
C LYS A 130 12.30 2.66 25.49
N GLY A 131 13.64 2.65 25.47
CA GLY A 131 14.43 1.81 24.58
C GLY A 131 14.07 0.32 24.59
N TYR A 132 13.31 -0.16 25.59
CA TYR A 132 12.79 -1.51 25.61
C TYR A 132 11.80 -1.81 24.48
N LEU A 133 11.14 -0.79 23.92
CA LEU A 133 10.21 -0.94 22.76
C LEU A 133 10.95 -1.41 21.50
N PHE A 134 12.24 -1.13 21.40
CA PHE A 134 13.07 -1.47 20.24
C PHE A 134 13.95 -2.71 20.45
N ARG A 135 13.86 -3.37 21.62
CA ARG A 135 14.74 -4.53 21.95
C ARG A 135 14.50 -5.74 21.08
N SER A 136 13.31 -5.89 20.50
CA SER A 136 12.97 -6.98 19.60
C SER A 136 13.49 -6.76 18.18
N LEU A 137 13.82 -5.52 17.80
CA LEU A 137 14.35 -5.19 16.49
C LEU A 137 15.82 -5.65 16.39
N PRO A 138 16.21 -6.25 15.25
CA PRO A 138 17.60 -6.43 14.91
C PRO A 138 18.36 -5.10 14.90
N LEU A 139 19.65 -5.10 15.25
CA LEU A 139 20.44 -3.86 15.35
C LEU A 139 20.46 -3.04 14.04
N HIS A 140 20.43 -3.69 12.89
CA HIS A 140 20.41 -2.99 11.60
C HIS A 140 19.06 -2.32 11.37
N GLU A 141 17.93 -3.01 11.61
CA GLU A 141 16.58 -2.43 11.48
C GLU A 141 16.38 -1.24 12.45
N ARG A 142 16.89 -1.36 13.68
CA ARG A 142 16.85 -0.24 14.64
C ARG A 142 17.65 0.96 14.15
N ARG A 143 18.83 0.77 13.55
CA ARG A 143 19.63 1.84 12.98
C ARG A 143 18.96 2.51 11.79
N GLU A 144 18.38 1.71 10.89
CA GLU A 144 17.62 2.19 9.75
C GLU A 144 16.42 3.02 10.20
N LEU A 145 15.65 2.52 11.18
CA LEU A 145 14.50 3.22 11.74
C LEU A 145 14.89 4.59 12.34
N LEU A 146 15.98 4.63 13.12
CA LEU A 146 16.45 5.88 13.76
C LEU A 146 17.07 6.87 12.76
N ALA A 147 17.55 6.39 11.62
CA ALA A 147 18.07 7.20 10.54
C ALA A 147 17.00 7.60 9.50
N GLU A 148 15.76 7.09 9.64
CA GLU A 148 14.67 7.38 8.71
C GLU A 148 14.26 8.86 8.81
N ASP A 149 14.37 9.59 7.71
CA ASP A 149 14.02 11.01 7.58
C ASP A 149 12.73 11.23 6.78
N GLY A 150 12.09 10.17 6.35
CA GLY A 150 10.85 10.19 5.59
C GLY A 150 9.63 10.61 6.42
N PRO A 151 8.47 10.83 5.76
CA PRO A 151 7.24 11.32 6.40
C PRO A 151 6.59 10.30 7.34
N VAL A 152 6.96 9.02 7.23
CA VAL A 152 6.34 7.92 7.98
C VAL A 152 7.39 6.92 8.46
N ARG A 153 7.45 6.69 9.74
CA ARG A 153 8.31 5.68 10.37
C ARG A 153 7.48 4.51 10.84
N VAL A 154 7.94 3.28 10.55
CA VAL A 154 7.20 2.07 10.92
C VAL A 154 8.13 1.07 11.54
N TRP A 155 7.76 0.56 12.70
CA TRP A 155 8.44 -0.59 13.28
C TRP A 155 7.46 -1.65 13.75
N THR A 156 7.90 -2.89 13.62
CA THR A 156 7.08 -4.06 13.87
C THR A 156 7.79 -4.97 14.85
N THR A 157 7.12 -5.33 15.93
CA THR A 157 7.59 -6.38 16.83
C THR A 157 7.07 -7.71 16.34
N THR A 158 7.97 -8.64 16.05
CA THR A 158 7.61 -9.99 15.62
C THR A 158 8.04 -11.04 16.64
N GLN A 159 7.37 -12.17 16.62
CA GLN A 159 7.71 -13.35 17.38
C GLN A 159 7.75 -14.58 16.48
N THR A 160 8.92 -15.23 16.43
CA THR A 160 9.05 -16.52 15.77
C THR A 160 8.32 -17.59 16.57
N LYS A 161 7.39 -18.29 15.94
CA LYS A 161 6.64 -19.41 16.52
C LYS A 161 6.75 -20.65 15.62
N THR A 162 6.49 -21.82 16.18
CA THR A 162 6.24 -23.01 15.38
C THR A 162 4.96 -22.83 14.58
N ARG A 163 4.70 -23.69 13.60
CA ARG A 163 3.42 -23.70 12.87
C ARG A 163 2.21 -23.66 13.80
N ASP A 164 2.26 -24.41 14.90
CA ASP A 164 1.17 -24.57 15.84
C ASP A 164 1.08 -23.43 16.88
N GLY A 165 1.89 -22.36 16.70
CA GLY A 165 1.85 -21.14 17.51
C GLY A 165 2.66 -21.22 18.80
N ILE A 166 3.50 -22.25 18.98
CA ILE A 166 4.38 -22.34 20.15
C ILE A 166 5.60 -21.42 19.94
N PRO A 167 5.86 -20.46 20.84
CA PRO A 167 7.02 -19.58 20.72
C PRO A 167 8.33 -20.36 20.68
N VAL A 168 9.20 -20.05 19.73
CA VAL A 168 10.55 -20.57 19.67
C VAL A 168 11.40 -19.83 20.70
N GLN A 169 11.89 -20.55 21.68
CA GLN A 169 12.71 -19.94 22.73
C GLN A 169 14.07 -19.56 22.19
N ARG A 170 14.55 -18.38 22.54
CA ARG A 170 15.94 -17.99 22.27
C ARG A 170 16.88 -18.93 23.00
N GLY A 171 17.88 -19.43 22.31
CA GLY A 171 18.90 -20.28 22.91
C GLY A 171 19.61 -19.54 24.06
N GLN A 172 19.89 -20.23 25.16
CA GLN A 172 20.65 -19.71 26.28
C GLN A 172 22.16 -19.95 26.04
N GLY A 173 23.01 -19.05 26.48
CA GLY A 173 24.46 -19.23 26.48
C GLY A 173 25.09 -19.30 25.07
N GLY A 174 24.50 -18.60 24.07
CA GLY A 174 25.03 -18.57 22.70
C GLY A 174 24.56 -19.72 21.81
N ASN A 175 23.74 -20.61 22.32
CA ASN A 175 23.14 -21.67 21.51
C ASN A 175 22.07 -21.09 20.58
N PRO A 176 21.93 -21.60 19.32
CA PRO A 176 20.87 -21.18 18.44
C PRO A 176 19.50 -21.55 19.01
N PRO A 177 18.44 -20.80 18.66
CA PRO A 177 17.07 -21.19 18.99
C PRO A 177 16.76 -22.58 18.45
N THR A 178 16.11 -23.41 19.25
CA THR A 178 15.71 -24.76 18.83
C THR A 178 14.20 -24.93 19.02
N ALA A 179 13.57 -25.56 18.05
CA ALA A 179 12.17 -25.98 18.13
C ALA A 179 12.03 -27.39 17.60
N SER A 180 11.19 -28.20 18.26
CA SER A 180 10.85 -29.54 17.77
C SER A 180 9.51 -29.48 17.06
N MET A 181 9.44 -29.95 15.82
CA MET A 181 8.24 -29.96 15.03
C MET A 181 8.19 -31.14 14.06
N TRP A 182 7.01 -31.68 13.81
CA TRP A 182 6.84 -32.87 12.94
C TRP A 182 7.10 -32.58 11.45
N MET A 183 7.08 -31.29 11.01
CA MET A 183 7.31 -30.87 9.63
C MET A 183 8.74 -30.33 9.38
N ALA A 184 9.70 -30.56 10.27
CA ALA A 184 11.05 -30.04 10.17
C ALA A 184 11.78 -30.39 8.85
N HIS A 185 11.36 -31.46 8.17
CA HIS A 185 11.95 -31.92 6.91
C HIS A 185 11.11 -31.55 5.66
N SER A 186 10.08 -30.71 5.78
CA SER A 186 9.28 -30.29 4.65
C SER A 186 10.11 -29.45 3.67
N LYS A 187 9.94 -29.71 2.37
CA LYS A 187 10.50 -28.86 1.29
C LYS A 187 9.51 -27.77 0.81
N ILE A 188 8.28 -27.81 1.28
CA ILE A 188 7.21 -26.90 0.87
C ILE A 188 6.98 -25.84 1.95
N TYR A 189 7.09 -26.22 3.21
CA TYR A 189 6.80 -25.38 4.36
C TYR A 189 8.08 -25.03 5.11
N VAL A 190 8.14 -23.80 5.59
CA VAL A 190 9.15 -23.37 6.56
C VAL A 190 8.78 -23.96 7.92
N GLY A 191 9.77 -24.34 8.73
CA GLY A 191 9.53 -24.92 10.04
C GLY A 191 8.84 -23.96 11.03
N THR A 192 9.01 -22.66 10.84
CA THR A 192 8.51 -21.62 11.73
C THR A 192 7.60 -20.64 10.97
N ARG A 193 6.84 -19.87 11.72
CA ARG A 193 6.11 -18.69 11.23
C ARG A 193 6.55 -17.44 11.99
N GLU A 194 6.33 -16.27 11.41
CA GLU A 194 6.62 -14.98 12.03
C GLU A 194 5.31 -14.28 12.34
N ASP A 195 4.95 -14.21 13.62
CA ASP A 195 3.74 -13.52 14.06
C ASP A 195 4.07 -12.05 14.35
N ILE A 196 3.30 -11.12 13.79
CA ILE A 196 3.32 -9.72 14.21
C ILE A 196 2.61 -9.63 15.56
N VAL A 197 3.33 -9.19 16.58
CA VAL A 197 2.80 -8.98 17.94
C VAL A 197 2.28 -7.56 18.10
N SER A 198 3.01 -6.60 17.54
CA SER A 198 2.61 -5.20 17.51
C SER A 198 3.28 -4.46 16.36
N VAL A 199 2.62 -3.41 15.90
CA VAL A 199 3.17 -2.47 14.93
C VAL A 199 2.85 -1.05 15.36
N VAL A 200 3.79 -0.15 15.09
CA VAL A 200 3.59 1.30 15.24
C VAL A 200 3.87 1.96 13.89
N VAL A 201 2.93 2.77 13.45
CA VAL A 201 3.03 3.62 12.24
C VAL A 201 3.01 5.06 12.73
N LEU A 202 4.14 5.74 12.63
CA LEU A 202 4.32 7.11 13.10
C LEU A 202 4.34 8.07 11.91
N PHE A 203 3.34 8.95 11.85
CA PHE A 203 3.23 9.98 10.82
C PHE A 203 3.72 11.33 11.33
N ASP A 204 4.47 12.04 10.50
CA ASP A 204 4.70 13.46 10.69
C ASP A 204 3.44 14.25 10.30
N MET A 205 2.93 15.08 11.23
CA MET A 205 1.70 15.85 11.01
C MET A 205 1.80 16.79 9.81
N ALA A 206 2.96 17.35 9.55
CA ALA A 206 3.18 18.27 8.44
C ALA A 206 2.95 17.55 7.09
N ASP A 207 3.47 16.35 6.95
CA ASP A 207 3.38 15.56 5.73
C ASP A 207 2.01 14.89 5.56
N ALA A 208 1.32 14.63 6.67
CA ALA A 208 -0.05 14.12 6.66
C ALA A 208 -1.08 15.18 6.21
N GLN A 209 -0.72 16.48 6.22
CA GLN A 209 -1.61 17.54 5.76
C GLN A 209 -1.94 17.38 4.26
N GLY A 210 -3.20 17.63 3.90
CA GLY A 210 -3.68 17.47 2.53
C GLY A 210 -4.00 16.04 2.12
N LYS A 211 -3.69 15.04 2.96
CA LYS A 211 -4.11 13.65 2.76
C LYS A 211 -5.45 13.41 3.47
N THR A 212 -6.29 12.54 2.90
CA THR A 212 -7.55 12.17 3.56
C THR A 212 -7.30 11.13 4.66
N LEU A 213 -8.21 11.06 5.65
CA LEU A 213 -8.16 10.03 6.68
C LEU A 213 -8.20 8.61 6.11
N LEU A 214 -8.93 8.45 5.00
CA LEU A 214 -9.04 7.18 4.28
C LEU A 214 -7.68 6.75 3.70
N GLN A 215 -6.99 7.67 3.02
CA GLN A 215 -5.65 7.41 2.48
C GLN A 215 -4.64 7.07 3.59
N LEU A 216 -4.66 7.84 4.69
CA LEU A 216 -3.75 7.61 5.83
C LEU A 216 -4.02 6.26 6.50
N ALA A 217 -5.30 5.89 6.67
CA ALA A 217 -5.68 4.59 7.23
C ALA A 217 -5.29 3.42 6.32
N ASP A 218 -5.51 3.56 5.00
CA ASP A 218 -5.14 2.56 4.01
C ASP A 218 -3.62 2.41 3.89
N TYR A 219 -2.88 3.51 3.90
CA TYR A 219 -1.42 3.50 3.94
C TYR A 219 -0.90 2.81 5.20
N ALA A 220 -1.43 3.19 6.37
CA ALA A 220 -1.07 2.54 7.63
C ALA A 220 -1.38 1.03 7.61
N THR A 221 -2.51 0.63 7.02
CA THR A 221 -2.89 -0.78 6.86
C THR A 221 -1.85 -1.54 6.04
N MET A 222 -1.46 -1.01 4.87
CA MET A 222 -0.43 -1.63 4.03
C MET A 222 0.91 -1.75 4.75
N ARG A 223 1.35 -0.68 5.40
CA ARG A 223 2.63 -0.66 6.12
C ARG A 223 2.64 -1.58 7.32
N GLY A 224 1.54 -1.66 8.05
CA GLY A 224 1.45 -2.36 9.34
C GLY A 224 1.05 -3.83 9.25
N LEU A 225 0.11 -4.20 8.38
CA LEU A 225 -0.34 -5.59 8.30
C LEU A 225 0.65 -6.52 7.59
N ALA A 226 1.51 -6.00 6.71
CA ALA A 226 2.36 -6.84 5.88
C ALA A 226 3.84 -6.39 5.82
N ARG A 227 4.29 -5.51 6.71
CA ARG A 227 5.67 -4.98 6.73
C ARG A 227 6.14 -4.56 5.33
N THR A 228 5.34 -3.73 4.66
CA THR A 228 5.74 -3.18 3.37
C THR A 228 6.64 -1.95 3.55
N ARG A 229 7.32 -1.56 2.49
CA ARG A 229 8.06 -0.31 2.36
C ARG A 229 7.37 0.61 1.33
N PRO A 230 7.68 1.91 1.27
CA PRO A 230 7.22 2.79 0.21
C PRO A 230 7.54 2.24 -1.17
N THR A 231 6.81 2.68 -2.17
CA THR A 231 7.09 2.35 -3.58
C THR A 231 8.38 3.03 -4.03
N GLU A 232 9.04 2.41 -5.01
CA GLU A 232 10.13 3.02 -5.77
C GLU A 232 9.58 3.51 -7.11
N ASP A 233 10.28 4.39 -7.80
CA ASP A 233 9.88 4.88 -9.12
C ASP A 233 9.68 3.75 -10.14
N GLY A 234 8.78 3.97 -11.10
CA GLY A 234 8.55 3.03 -12.20
C GLY A 234 7.73 1.81 -11.85
N GLN A 235 6.80 1.93 -10.92
CA GLN A 235 5.86 0.87 -10.57
C GLN A 235 4.91 0.53 -11.74
N ALA A 236 4.57 -0.75 -11.88
CA ALA A 236 3.69 -1.23 -12.94
C ALA A 236 2.19 -1.03 -12.62
N LEU A 237 1.86 -0.88 -11.35
CA LEU A 237 0.50 -0.71 -10.83
C LEU A 237 0.51 0.37 -9.75
N ASP A 238 -0.57 1.12 -9.68
CA ASP A 238 -0.79 2.08 -8.61
C ASP A 238 -0.85 1.37 -7.24
N SER A 239 -0.34 2.04 -6.22
CA SER A 239 -0.36 1.58 -4.84
C SER A 239 -0.55 2.75 -3.89
N ILE A 240 -1.30 2.54 -2.81
CA ILE A 240 -1.43 3.55 -1.75
C ILE A 240 -0.08 3.86 -1.07
N LEU A 241 0.91 2.99 -1.23
CA LEU A 241 2.27 3.21 -0.73
C LEU A 241 2.99 4.37 -1.40
N ALA A 242 2.50 4.85 -2.56
CA ALA A 242 2.95 6.07 -3.25
C ALA A 242 2.33 7.36 -2.66
N LEU A 243 1.60 7.28 -1.53
CA LEU A 243 0.88 8.41 -0.94
C LEU A 243 1.76 9.64 -0.67
N PHE A 244 3.02 9.43 -0.39
CA PHE A 244 3.98 10.48 -0.04
C PHE A 244 5.02 10.76 -1.14
N ASP A 245 4.87 10.14 -2.31
CA ASP A 245 5.76 10.41 -3.45
C ASP A 245 5.52 11.83 -3.99
N ALA A 246 6.60 12.54 -4.30
CA ALA A 246 6.55 13.95 -4.64
C ALA A 246 5.87 14.22 -6.01
N ASP A 247 6.03 13.31 -6.96
CA ASP A 247 5.66 13.51 -8.37
C ASP A 247 4.38 12.80 -8.81
N GLY A 248 3.62 12.19 -7.89
CA GLY A 248 2.48 11.35 -8.20
C GLY A 248 1.11 11.96 -7.84
N SER A 249 0.06 11.49 -8.52
CA SER A 249 -1.32 11.60 -8.02
C SER A 249 -1.62 10.34 -7.21
N PRO A 250 -1.49 10.37 -5.88
CA PRO A 250 -1.67 9.18 -5.07
C PRO A 250 -3.11 8.66 -5.17
N PRO A 251 -3.34 7.35 -5.13
CA PRO A 251 -4.67 6.78 -5.08
C PRO A 251 -5.50 7.34 -3.93
N LEU A 252 -6.82 7.46 -4.13
CA LEU A 252 -7.73 7.95 -3.09
C LEU A 252 -7.96 6.93 -1.97
N GLN A 253 -7.63 5.67 -2.23
CA GLN A 253 -7.76 4.55 -1.31
C GLN A 253 -6.85 3.39 -1.77
N MET A 254 -6.81 2.32 -0.98
CA MET A 254 -6.13 1.08 -1.31
C MET A 254 -6.54 0.56 -2.70
N THR A 255 -5.57 0.27 -3.55
CA THR A 255 -5.79 -0.19 -4.93
C THR A 255 -6.08 -1.70 -4.99
N ASP A 256 -6.41 -2.22 -6.17
CA ASP A 256 -6.57 -3.65 -6.39
C ASP A 256 -5.26 -4.40 -6.14
N PHE A 257 -4.13 -3.79 -6.53
CA PHE A 257 -2.81 -4.36 -6.24
C PHE A 257 -2.55 -4.45 -4.74
N ASP A 258 -2.85 -3.40 -3.97
CA ASP A 258 -2.67 -3.39 -2.52
C ASP A 258 -3.53 -4.47 -1.85
N ARG A 259 -4.81 -4.55 -2.22
CA ARG A 259 -5.73 -5.59 -1.73
C ARG A 259 -5.26 -7.00 -2.08
N ALA A 260 -4.80 -7.20 -3.32
CA ALA A 260 -4.28 -8.49 -3.78
C ALA A 260 -2.98 -8.88 -3.04
N TYR A 261 -2.13 -7.89 -2.73
CA TYR A 261 -0.91 -8.13 -1.96
C TYR A 261 -1.24 -8.57 -0.54
N LEU A 262 -2.11 -7.84 0.17
CA LEU A 262 -2.54 -8.23 1.51
C LEU A 262 -3.26 -9.58 1.50
N ALA A 263 -4.17 -9.81 0.56
CA ALA A 263 -4.83 -11.10 0.41
C ALA A 263 -3.82 -12.24 0.19
N ALA A 264 -2.78 -12.03 -0.61
CA ALA A 264 -1.74 -13.04 -0.80
C ALA A 264 -0.93 -13.32 0.47
N VAL A 265 -0.68 -12.32 1.31
CA VAL A 265 0.01 -12.49 2.60
C VAL A 265 -0.85 -13.29 3.58
N TYR A 266 -2.15 -12.97 3.66
CA TYR A 266 -3.08 -13.59 4.62
C TYR A 266 -3.75 -14.87 4.10
N ASP A 267 -3.68 -15.14 2.79
CA ASP A 267 -4.16 -16.39 2.21
C ASP A 267 -3.31 -17.58 2.67
N ASP A 268 -3.94 -18.75 2.83
CA ASP A 268 -3.26 -20.00 3.17
C ASP A 268 -2.57 -19.97 4.56
N ILE A 269 -1.76 -20.99 4.82
CA ILE A 269 -1.08 -21.17 6.10
C ILE A 269 0.11 -20.22 6.29
N PRO A 270 0.45 -19.84 7.54
CA PRO A 270 1.43 -18.78 7.82
C PRO A 270 2.89 -19.16 7.54
N ASN A 271 3.22 -20.44 7.51
CA ASN A 271 4.59 -20.95 7.37
C ASN A 271 4.96 -21.35 5.94
N ILE A 272 4.41 -20.68 4.94
CA ILE A 272 4.82 -20.80 3.54
C ILE A 272 5.96 -19.79 3.27
N PRO A 273 6.99 -20.17 2.47
CA PRO A 273 8.03 -19.22 2.07
C PRO A 273 7.44 -17.92 1.51
N GLY A 274 7.98 -16.77 1.92
CA GLY A 274 7.49 -15.46 1.51
C GLY A 274 7.47 -15.27 0.00
N ILE A 275 8.41 -15.89 -0.72
CA ILE A 275 8.43 -15.85 -2.19
C ILE A 275 7.15 -16.41 -2.81
N THR A 276 6.55 -17.43 -2.22
CA THR A 276 5.30 -18.05 -2.69
C THR A 276 4.13 -17.08 -2.50
N LYS A 277 4.10 -16.37 -1.37
CA LYS A 277 3.11 -15.32 -1.08
C LYS A 277 3.21 -14.17 -2.09
N VAL A 278 4.40 -13.65 -2.32
CA VAL A 278 4.67 -12.58 -3.30
C VAL A 278 4.26 -12.99 -4.73
N GLN A 279 4.54 -14.22 -5.13
CA GLN A 279 4.09 -14.76 -6.42
C GLN A 279 2.55 -14.95 -6.48
N GLY A 280 1.93 -15.20 -5.33
CA GLY A 280 0.49 -15.35 -5.16
C GLY A 280 -0.32 -14.09 -5.49
N VAL A 281 0.29 -12.90 -5.47
CA VAL A 281 -0.38 -11.63 -5.79
C VAL A 281 -1.06 -11.67 -7.17
N ASN A 282 -0.41 -12.26 -8.16
CA ASN A 282 -1.00 -12.44 -9.49
C ASN A 282 -2.29 -13.29 -9.49
N ARG A 283 -2.36 -14.29 -8.61
CA ARG A 283 -3.55 -15.11 -8.44
C ARG A 283 -4.66 -14.29 -7.80
N GLN A 284 -4.35 -13.55 -6.76
CA GLN A 284 -5.32 -12.72 -6.04
C GLN A 284 -5.92 -11.62 -6.95
N LEU A 285 -5.10 -10.93 -7.75
CA LEU A 285 -5.59 -9.97 -8.73
C LEU A 285 -6.60 -10.60 -9.72
N ARG A 286 -6.31 -11.80 -10.22
CA ARG A 286 -7.24 -12.51 -11.11
C ARG A 286 -8.54 -12.90 -10.41
N LEU A 287 -8.48 -13.34 -9.15
CA LEU A 287 -9.66 -13.70 -8.37
C LEU A 287 -10.54 -12.48 -8.10
N GLN A 288 -9.95 -11.33 -7.79
CA GLN A 288 -10.68 -10.07 -7.62
C GLN A 288 -11.39 -9.65 -8.91
N ALA A 289 -10.68 -9.62 -10.04
CA ALA A 289 -11.26 -9.30 -11.34
C ALA A 289 -12.40 -10.25 -11.74
N GLN A 290 -12.30 -11.54 -11.42
CA GLN A 290 -13.36 -12.51 -11.65
C GLN A 290 -14.58 -12.28 -10.74
N ALA A 291 -14.37 -11.92 -9.48
CA ALA A 291 -15.45 -11.61 -8.54
C ALA A 291 -16.23 -10.36 -8.99
N GLU A 292 -15.53 -9.33 -9.45
CA GLU A 292 -16.14 -8.11 -10.00
C GLU A 292 -16.94 -8.38 -11.27
N ALA A 293 -16.40 -9.18 -12.19
CA ALA A 293 -17.09 -9.58 -13.42
C ALA A 293 -18.32 -10.46 -13.18
N GLY A 294 -18.35 -11.24 -12.11
CA GLY A 294 -19.46 -12.12 -11.72
C GLY A 294 -20.52 -11.46 -10.84
N ALA A 295 -20.27 -10.26 -10.34
CA ALA A 295 -21.24 -9.53 -9.53
C ALA A 295 -22.40 -9.04 -10.43
N PRO A 296 -23.68 -9.32 -10.08
CA PRO A 296 -24.81 -8.79 -10.85
C PRO A 296 -24.77 -7.27 -10.81
N ALA A 297 -24.87 -6.66 -12.00
CA ALA A 297 -24.95 -5.19 -12.11
C ALA A 297 -26.08 -4.69 -11.22
N THR A 298 -25.74 -3.98 -10.17
CA THR A 298 -26.70 -3.27 -9.34
C THR A 298 -27.36 -2.23 -10.24
N ARG A 299 -28.60 -2.49 -10.64
CA ARG A 299 -29.43 -1.51 -11.37
C ARG A 299 -29.77 -0.42 -10.37
N GLU A 300 -29.24 0.79 -10.59
CA GLU A 300 -29.75 2.02 -10.01
C GLU A 300 -31.14 2.34 -10.59
#